data_1ac7329c991d9a680df77924fce94aa2
#
_entry.id   1ac7329c991d9a680df77924fce94aa2
#
_cell.length_a   1.000
_cell.length_b   1.000
_cell.length_c   1.000
_cell.angle_alpha   90.00
_cell.angle_beta   90.00
_cell.angle_gamma   90.00
#
_symmetry.space_group_name_H-M   'P 1'
#
loop_
_entity.id
_entity.type
_entity.pdbx_description
1 polymer ?
#
loop_
_entity_poly.entity_id
_entity_poly.type
_entity_poly.pdbx_seq_one_letter_code
_entity_poly.pdbx_strand_id
1 'polypeptide(L)'
;MVPTTLLKVLKENTFLDDVATFYNNAGFQLYLVGGAVRDGILDIPTKDFDFTTDATADESLMLFKNNGYQTTEIGKAFGTIEALYENFSLHVTTFREDSYKDTSRKPEISSSNNLENDLKRRDFTINAIAYDLLENKLIDPYSGLKDLSQGVITTPVSADISFSDDPLRMLRACRFVSSHGFSPDSDTFEAIKKNIDRIEIVSNERIRDELNKLLIGDNPSLGIRAFVESGLSLKIMPELDKLKIEVDPKHHHKDVYEHTLIVVDRVSPNIVSRLAALLHDIGKPNTKGIDNGKVHFRHHEVVGARISEQILKRLKYSKKEIQDICLLVENHLRPHTFKMGWSCLLYTSPSPRD
;
A
#
# COMPACT_ATOMS: atom_id res chain seq x y z
N MET A 1 -9.89 27.86 -2.56
CA MET A 1 -10.21 27.75 -4.00
C MET A 1 -10.07 26.27 -4.37
N VAL A 2 -11.05 25.71 -5.10
CA VAL A 2 -10.99 24.30 -5.51
C VAL A 2 -9.99 24.15 -6.66
N PRO A 3 -9.05 23.18 -6.61
CA PRO A 3 -8.11 22.92 -7.70
C PRO A 3 -8.81 22.59 -9.02
N THR A 4 -8.28 23.12 -10.12
CA THR A 4 -8.87 22.92 -11.47
C THR A 4 -8.82 21.45 -11.92
N THR A 5 -7.83 20.70 -11.45
CA THR A 5 -7.68 19.26 -11.69
C THR A 5 -8.84 18.46 -11.08
N LEU A 6 -9.19 18.73 -9.83
CA LEU A 6 -10.34 18.11 -9.18
C LEU A 6 -11.65 18.46 -9.91
N LEU A 7 -11.84 19.75 -10.28
CA LEU A 7 -13.03 20.17 -11.04
C LEU A 7 -13.15 19.46 -12.40
N LYS A 8 -12.03 19.15 -13.05
CA LYS A 8 -12.02 18.37 -14.29
C LYS A 8 -12.52 16.95 -14.04
N VAL A 9 -11.99 16.26 -13.04
CA VAL A 9 -12.42 14.90 -12.67
C VAL A 9 -13.92 14.86 -12.36
N LEU A 10 -14.43 15.85 -11.63
CA LEU A 10 -15.85 15.92 -11.30
C LEU A 10 -16.73 16.13 -12.54
N LYS A 11 -16.32 17.02 -13.47
CA LYS A 11 -17.04 17.28 -14.73
C LYS A 11 -17.06 16.07 -15.67
N GLU A 12 -16.01 15.28 -15.66
CA GLU A 12 -15.93 14.04 -16.46
C GLU A 12 -16.80 12.92 -15.87
N ASN A 13 -17.18 13.01 -14.59
CA ASN A 13 -17.94 11.99 -13.86
C ASN A 13 -19.27 12.56 -13.33
N THR A 14 -20.16 12.96 -14.22
CA THR A 14 -21.43 13.63 -13.90
C THR A 14 -22.37 12.80 -13.00
N PHE A 15 -22.24 11.48 -12.97
CA PHE A 15 -22.99 10.61 -12.07
C PHE A 15 -22.75 10.94 -10.58
N LEU A 16 -21.63 11.61 -10.24
CA LEU A 16 -21.35 12.06 -8.88
C LEU A 16 -22.35 13.11 -8.41
N ASP A 17 -22.78 14.01 -9.33
CA ASP A 17 -23.80 15.03 -9.07
C ASP A 17 -25.18 14.38 -8.87
N ASP A 18 -25.49 13.32 -9.62
CA ASP A 18 -26.73 12.56 -9.46
C ASP A 18 -26.77 11.90 -8.07
N VAL A 19 -25.65 11.28 -7.65
CA VAL A 19 -25.52 10.66 -6.33
C VAL A 19 -25.68 11.70 -5.21
N ALA A 20 -25.02 12.84 -5.30
CA ALA A 20 -25.18 13.94 -4.34
C ALA A 20 -26.63 14.44 -4.28
N THR A 21 -27.29 14.55 -5.45
CA THR A 21 -28.67 15.04 -5.58
C THR A 21 -29.66 14.10 -4.89
N PHE A 22 -29.59 12.79 -5.12
CA PHE A 22 -30.57 11.90 -4.48
C PHE A 22 -30.36 11.75 -2.97
N TYR A 23 -29.13 11.86 -2.45
CA TYR A 23 -28.90 11.96 -1.00
C TYR A 23 -29.51 13.23 -0.41
N ASN A 24 -29.27 14.38 -1.02
CA ASN A 24 -29.82 15.65 -0.58
C ASN A 24 -31.36 15.68 -0.60
N ASN A 25 -31.98 15.13 -1.66
CA ASN A 25 -33.44 15.01 -1.76
C ASN A 25 -34.03 14.12 -0.66
N ALA A 26 -33.27 13.18 -0.14
CA ALA A 26 -33.66 12.33 1.00
C ALA A 26 -33.35 12.98 2.36
N GLY A 27 -32.71 14.16 2.38
CA GLY A 27 -32.37 14.91 3.58
C GLY A 27 -31.04 14.51 4.23
N PHE A 28 -30.18 13.81 3.51
CA PHE A 28 -28.88 13.37 3.98
C PHE A 28 -27.73 14.19 3.38
N GLN A 29 -26.67 14.34 4.18
CA GLN A 29 -25.39 14.90 3.73
C GLN A 29 -24.56 13.83 3.02
N LEU A 30 -23.82 14.22 1.97
CA LEU A 30 -22.90 13.34 1.28
C LEU A 30 -21.64 14.13 0.88
N TYR A 31 -20.48 13.58 1.21
CA TYR A 31 -19.19 14.18 0.87
C TYR A 31 -18.29 13.17 0.17
N LEU A 32 -17.66 13.59 -0.93
CA LEU A 32 -16.58 12.85 -1.54
C LEU A 32 -15.33 13.00 -0.66
N VAL A 33 -14.60 11.90 -0.40
CA VAL A 33 -13.50 11.91 0.58
C VAL A 33 -12.34 11.01 0.16
N GLY A 34 -11.26 11.07 0.91
CA GLY A 34 -10.19 10.09 0.83
C GLY A 34 -9.37 10.12 -0.46
N GLY A 35 -9.11 8.92 -1.00
CA GLY A 35 -8.30 8.75 -2.20
C GLY A 35 -8.83 9.51 -3.41
N ALA A 36 -10.13 9.52 -3.61
CA ALA A 36 -10.76 10.18 -4.76
C ALA A 36 -10.52 11.71 -4.78
N VAL A 37 -10.59 12.37 -3.62
CA VAL A 37 -10.29 13.81 -3.52
C VAL A 37 -8.81 14.08 -3.72
N ARG A 38 -7.94 13.32 -3.03
CA ARG A 38 -6.48 13.43 -3.16
C ARG A 38 -6.02 13.24 -4.60
N ASP A 39 -6.44 12.14 -5.23
CA ASP A 39 -6.01 11.76 -6.57
C ASP A 39 -6.58 12.75 -7.61
N GLY A 40 -7.83 13.22 -7.43
CA GLY A 40 -8.40 14.28 -8.25
C GLY A 40 -7.64 15.60 -8.16
N ILE A 41 -7.11 15.97 -6.99
CA ILE A 41 -6.25 17.15 -6.83
C ILE A 41 -4.90 16.95 -7.53
N LEU A 42 -4.34 15.75 -7.51
CA LEU A 42 -3.07 15.38 -8.14
C LEU A 42 -3.18 15.08 -9.65
N ASP A 43 -4.37 15.16 -10.25
CA ASP A 43 -4.65 14.76 -11.65
C ASP A 43 -4.33 13.28 -11.93
N ILE A 44 -4.53 12.43 -10.91
CA ILE A 44 -4.36 10.97 -11.01
C ILE A 44 -5.74 10.35 -11.27
N PRO A 45 -5.91 9.58 -12.36
CA PRO A 45 -7.18 8.92 -12.65
C PRO A 45 -7.58 7.94 -11.55
N THR A 46 -8.85 7.98 -11.13
CA THR A 46 -9.42 7.00 -10.19
C THR A 46 -10.70 6.38 -10.76
N LYS A 47 -10.98 5.15 -10.32
CA LYS A 47 -12.24 4.45 -10.59
C LYS A 47 -13.00 4.14 -9.29
N ASP A 48 -12.38 4.40 -8.17
CA ASP A 48 -12.93 4.15 -6.84
C ASP A 48 -13.25 5.49 -6.18
N PHE A 49 -14.51 5.72 -5.89
CA PHE A 49 -15.00 6.94 -5.25
C PHE A 49 -15.50 6.62 -3.85
N ASP A 50 -14.79 7.15 -2.86
CA ASP A 50 -15.15 7.01 -1.46
C ASP A 50 -16.00 8.20 -1.03
N PHE A 51 -17.15 7.91 -0.44
CA PHE A 51 -18.04 8.90 0.15
C PHE A 51 -18.22 8.65 1.64
N THR A 52 -18.59 9.72 2.33
CA THR A 52 -19.03 9.65 3.71
C THR A 52 -20.33 10.44 3.90
N THR A 53 -21.24 9.95 4.75
CA THR A 53 -22.62 10.44 4.87
C THR A 53 -23.13 10.29 6.31
N ASP A 54 -24.15 11.06 6.69
CA ASP A 54 -24.94 10.87 7.91
C ASP A 54 -26.04 9.80 7.76
N ALA A 55 -26.33 9.34 6.53
CA ALA A 55 -27.24 8.22 6.31
C ALA A 55 -26.65 6.91 6.84
N THR A 56 -27.49 6.04 7.39
CA THR A 56 -27.10 4.68 7.75
C THR A 56 -26.79 3.83 6.52
N ALA A 57 -26.10 2.69 6.71
CA ALA A 57 -25.83 1.77 5.62
C ALA A 57 -27.12 1.21 4.97
N ASP A 58 -28.19 1.02 5.75
CA ASP A 58 -29.48 0.57 5.22
C ASP A 58 -30.17 1.65 4.39
N GLU A 59 -30.18 2.90 4.85
CA GLU A 59 -30.71 4.04 4.09
C GLU A 59 -29.92 4.26 2.79
N SER A 60 -28.59 4.25 2.85
CA SER A 60 -27.74 4.34 1.68
C SER A 60 -28.00 3.21 0.67
N LEU A 61 -28.16 1.97 1.14
CA LEU A 61 -28.51 0.82 0.31
C LEU A 61 -29.84 1.02 -0.42
N MET A 62 -30.87 1.51 0.30
CA MET A 62 -32.18 1.81 -0.29
C MET A 62 -32.10 2.93 -1.32
N LEU A 63 -31.35 4.01 -1.04
CA LEU A 63 -31.18 5.12 -1.96
C LEU A 63 -30.57 4.67 -3.28
N PHE A 64 -29.49 3.89 -3.24
CA PHE A 64 -28.85 3.38 -4.46
C PHE A 64 -29.75 2.43 -5.24
N LYS A 65 -30.45 1.49 -4.57
CA LYS A 65 -31.38 0.57 -5.22
C LYS A 65 -32.54 1.30 -5.90
N ASN A 66 -33.10 2.31 -5.23
CA ASN A 66 -34.21 3.10 -5.78
C ASN A 66 -33.82 3.93 -7.01
N ASN A 67 -32.53 4.28 -7.12
CA ASN A 67 -31.96 4.98 -8.27
C ASN A 67 -31.31 4.05 -9.31
N GLY A 68 -31.55 2.74 -9.23
CA GLY A 68 -31.16 1.76 -10.25
C GLY A 68 -29.70 1.31 -10.23
N TYR A 69 -28.96 1.58 -9.15
CA TYR A 69 -27.58 1.13 -9.01
C TYR A 69 -27.52 -0.34 -8.54
N GLN A 70 -26.52 -1.08 -9.04
CA GLN A 70 -26.17 -2.38 -8.48
C GLN A 70 -25.41 -2.18 -7.17
N THR A 71 -25.76 -2.92 -6.13
CA THR A 71 -25.19 -2.74 -4.80
C THR A 71 -24.67 -4.05 -4.23
N THR A 72 -23.60 -3.96 -3.42
CA THR A 72 -23.11 -5.07 -2.58
C THR A 72 -23.13 -4.69 -1.10
N GLU A 73 -23.36 -5.68 -0.24
CA GLU A 73 -23.49 -5.48 1.22
C GLU A 73 -22.21 -5.92 1.97
N ILE A 74 -21.08 -6.10 1.24
CA ILE A 74 -19.86 -6.70 1.81
C ILE A 74 -19.28 -5.88 2.97
N GLY A 75 -19.46 -4.58 3.00
CA GLY A 75 -18.99 -3.69 4.08
C GLY A 75 -20.03 -3.30 5.11
N LYS A 76 -21.28 -3.76 4.98
CA LYS A 76 -22.43 -3.28 5.76
C LYS A 76 -22.26 -3.36 7.28
N ALA A 77 -21.65 -4.43 7.75
CA ALA A 77 -21.35 -4.60 9.19
C ALA A 77 -20.41 -3.52 9.76
N PHE A 78 -19.72 -2.79 8.88
CA PHE A 78 -18.82 -1.69 9.23
C PHE A 78 -19.38 -0.34 8.80
N GLY A 79 -20.67 -0.26 8.47
CA GLY A 79 -21.33 0.96 8.04
C GLY A 79 -21.02 1.37 6.60
N THR A 80 -20.42 0.50 5.78
CA THR A 80 -20.07 0.78 4.39
C THR A 80 -20.90 -0.06 3.42
N ILE A 81 -21.41 0.56 2.37
CA ILE A 81 -22.01 -0.13 1.22
C ILE A 81 -21.18 0.18 -0.03
N GLU A 82 -21.23 -0.73 -0.98
CA GLU A 82 -20.65 -0.52 -2.31
C GLU A 82 -21.78 -0.46 -3.33
N ALA A 83 -21.71 0.51 -4.22
CA ALA A 83 -22.56 0.60 -5.40
C ALA A 83 -21.68 0.63 -6.64
N LEU A 84 -22.16 0.02 -7.72
CA LEU A 84 -21.46 -0.04 -9.01
C LEU A 84 -22.17 0.83 -10.02
N TYR A 85 -21.40 1.64 -10.73
CA TYR A 85 -21.85 2.44 -11.88
C TYR A 85 -20.87 2.23 -13.04
N GLU A 86 -21.30 1.53 -14.08
CA GLU A 86 -20.43 1.13 -15.21
C GLU A 86 -19.15 0.41 -14.73
N ASN A 87 -17.99 1.07 -14.85
CA ASN A 87 -16.69 0.57 -14.43
C ASN A 87 -16.16 1.24 -13.14
N PHE A 88 -17.04 1.98 -12.43
CA PHE A 88 -16.71 2.70 -11.21
C PHE A 88 -17.29 2.00 -9.99
N SER A 89 -16.50 1.96 -8.92
CA SER A 89 -16.94 1.52 -7.58
C SER A 89 -17.17 2.74 -6.69
N LEU A 90 -18.35 2.80 -6.09
CA LEU A 90 -18.79 3.86 -5.19
C LEU A 90 -18.90 3.26 -3.78
N HIS A 91 -18.01 3.65 -2.88
CA HIS A 91 -18.03 3.20 -1.51
C HIS A 91 -18.62 4.29 -0.62
N VAL A 92 -19.75 4.03 0.00
CA VAL A 92 -20.39 5.00 0.90
C VAL A 92 -20.33 4.47 2.34
N THR A 93 -19.74 5.26 3.21
CA THR A 93 -19.57 4.93 4.63
C THR A 93 -20.34 5.93 5.49
N THR A 94 -21.16 5.42 6.41
CA THR A 94 -21.80 6.26 7.43
C THR A 94 -20.75 6.94 8.29
N PHE A 95 -20.93 8.22 8.64
CA PHE A 95 -20.06 8.94 9.60
C PHE A 95 -19.88 8.10 10.86
N ARG A 96 -18.66 7.91 11.26
CA ARG A 96 -18.36 7.12 12.45
C ARG A 96 -17.21 7.68 13.23
N GLU A 97 -17.20 7.35 14.49
CA GLU A 97 -16.08 7.54 15.39
C GLU A 97 -15.56 6.15 15.80
N ASP A 98 -14.28 5.97 15.68
CA ASP A 98 -13.62 4.70 16.00
C ASP A 98 -12.99 4.84 17.40
N SER A 99 -13.35 3.95 18.34
CA SER A 99 -12.67 3.82 19.64
C SER A 99 -11.91 2.49 19.68
N TYR A 100 -10.66 2.54 20.12
CA TYR A 100 -9.77 1.38 20.12
C TYR A 100 -9.44 0.94 21.54
N LYS A 101 -9.42 -0.36 21.79
CA LYS A 101 -8.89 -0.96 23.02
C LYS A 101 -7.43 -1.34 22.81
N ASP A 102 -6.59 -1.13 23.81
CA ASP A 102 -5.12 -1.36 23.73
C ASP A 102 -4.70 -2.73 23.17
N THR A 103 -5.52 -3.74 23.35
CA THR A 103 -5.24 -5.13 22.94
C THR A 103 -5.86 -5.50 21.59
N SER A 104 -6.63 -4.62 20.97
CA SER A 104 -7.37 -4.91 19.72
C SER A 104 -7.32 -3.74 18.76
N ARG A 105 -6.97 -4.04 17.51
CA ARG A 105 -7.09 -3.10 16.39
C ARG A 105 -8.50 -3.01 15.79
N LYS A 106 -9.45 -3.83 16.28
CA LYS A 106 -10.84 -3.73 15.85
C LYS A 106 -11.49 -2.59 16.62
N PRO A 107 -11.85 -1.47 15.95
CA PRO A 107 -12.52 -0.38 16.63
C PRO A 107 -13.90 -0.84 17.14
N GLU A 108 -14.31 -0.32 18.28
CA GLU A 108 -15.72 -0.20 18.60
C GLU A 108 -16.25 0.98 17.80
N ILE A 109 -17.10 0.67 16.82
CA ILE A 109 -17.65 1.68 15.91
C ILE A 109 -18.88 2.27 16.56
N SER A 110 -18.87 3.59 16.75
CA SER A 110 -20.06 4.36 17.07
C SER A 110 -20.42 5.27 15.90
N SER A 111 -21.73 5.40 15.62
CA SER A 111 -22.19 6.40 14.65
C SER A 111 -21.85 7.80 15.14
N SER A 112 -21.35 8.63 14.26
CA SER A 112 -21.13 10.05 14.49
C SER A 112 -22.05 10.86 13.58
N ASN A 113 -22.51 12.01 14.04
CA ASN A 113 -23.28 12.94 13.21
C ASN A 113 -22.40 14.09 12.69
N ASN A 114 -21.07 13.95 12.79
CA ASN A 114 -20.15 15.02 12.49
C ASN A 114 -19.08 14.53 11.48
N LEU A 115 -19.02 15.19 10.32
CA LEU A 115 -18.01 14.99 9.29
C LEU A 115 -16.58 15.13 9.84
N GLU A 116 -16.33 16.10 10.72
CA GLU A 116 -14.98 16.34 11.26
C GLU A 116 -14.45 15.13 12.04
N ASN A 117 -15.31 14.44 12.80
CA ASN A 117 -14.94 13.21 13.51
C ASN A 117 -14.61 12.08 12.52
N ASP A 118 -15.35 11.96 11.41
CA ASP A 118 -15.04 10.98 10.37
C ASP A 118 -13.70 11.28 9.69
N LEU A 119 -13.39 12.54 9.43
CA LEU A 119 -12.10 12.94 8.86
C LEU A 119 -10.94 12.75 9.87
N LYS A 120 -11.18 12.99 11.16
CA LYS A 120 -10.20 12.87 12.25
C LYS A 120 -9.66 11.45 12.40
N ARG A 121 -10.50 10.42 12.21
CA ARG A 121 -10.11 9.00 12.36
C ARG A 121 -9.31 8.44 11.18
N ARG A 122 -9.17 9.18 10.07
CA ARG A 122 -8.46 8.74 8.87
C ARG A 122 -6.96 8.61 9.13
N ASP A 123 -6.29 7.89 8.24
CA ASP A 123 -4.86 7.58 8.37
C ASP A 123 -3.96 8.82 8.30
N PHE A 124 -4.12 9.63 7.23
CA PHE A 124 -3.27 10.78 6.97
C PHE A 124 -4.11 11.99 6.57
N THR A 125 -3.58 13.20 6.82
CA THR A 125 -4.22 14.49 6.50
C THR A 125 -4.58 14.58 5.01
N ILE A 126 -3.72 14.07 4.13
CA ILE A 126 -3.92 14.01 2.67
C ILE A 126 -5.15 13.18 2.25
N ASN A 127 -5.64 12.31 3.13
CA ASN A 127 -6.87 11.51 2.95
C ASN A 127 -8.03 12.01 3.83
N ALA A 128 -7.79 13.03 4.64
CA ALA A 128 -8.77 13.65 5.54
C ALA A 128 -9.34 14.96 4.96
N ILE A 129 -9.38 15.06 3.65
CA ILE A 129 -10.00 16.14 2.88
C ILE A 129 -11.33 15.65 2.37
N ALA A 130 -12.39 16.46 2.53
CA ALA A 130 -13.71 16.20 1.98
C ALA A 130 -14.07 17.24 0.92
N TYR A 131 -14.90 16.85 -0.02
CA TYR A 131 -15.47 17.73 -1.01
C TYR A 131 -16.99 17.63 -1.00
N ASP A 132 -17.64 18.77 -0.79
CA ASP A 132 -19.08 18.94 -0.93
C ASP A 132 -19.42 19.18 -2.40
N LEU A 133 -20.09 18.20 -3.01
CA LEU A 133 -20.46 18.23 -4.44
C LEU A 133 -21.51 19.29 -4.75
N LEU A 134 -22.44 19.57 -3.81
CA LEU A 134 -23.54 20.52 -4.01
C LEU A 134 -23.06 21.95 -3.83
N GLU A 135 -22.28 22.19 -2.77
CA GLU A 135 -21.75 23.52 -2.46
C GLU A 135 -20.46 23.85 -3.21
N ASN A 136 -19.92 22.89 -3.98
CA ASN A 136 -18.63 23.01 -4.67
C ASN A 136 -17.50 23.51 -3.73
N LYS A 137 -17.40 22.91 -2.56
CA LYS A 137 -16.52 23.37 -1.48
C LYS A 137 -15.63 22.25 -0.95
N LEU A 138 -14.33 22.56 -0.80
CA LEU A 138 -13.40 21.72 -0.04
C LEU A 138 -13.52 21.99 1.45
N ILE A 139 -13.49 20.92 2.24
CA ILE A 139 -13.51 20.91 3.70
C ILE A 139 -12.23 20.21 4.14
N ASP A 140 -11.32 20.96 4.73
CA ASP A 140 -9.96 20.51 5.10
C ASP A 140 -9.60 20.99 6.52
N PRO A 141 -10.14 20.35 7.56
CA PRO A 141 -9.90 20.76 8.94
C PRO A 141 -8.48 20.47 9.44
N TYR A 142 -7.75 19.58 8.73
CA TYR A 142 -6.44 19.10 9.17
C TYR A 142 -5.29 19.52 8.26
N SER A 143 -5.49 20.55 7.42
CA SER A 143 -4.47 21.10 6.51
C SER A 143 -3.91 20.10 5.50
N GLY A 144 -4.70 19.10 5.11
CA GLY A 144 -4.31 18.07 4.14
C GLY A 144 -3.94 18.63 2.76
N LEU A 145 -4.56 19.73 2.32
CA LEU A 145 -4.20 20.44 1.08
C LEU A 145 -2.77 21.00 1.13
N LYS A 146 -2.35 21.52 2.27
CA LYS A 146 -1.00 22.01 2.47
C LYS A 146 0.00 20.84 2.39
N ASP A 147 -0.28 19.78 3.14
CA ASP A 147 0.58 18.60 3.20
C ASP A 147 0.69 17.93 1.82
N LEU A 148 -0.43 17.86 1.10
CA LEU A 148 -0.49 17.34 -0.27
C LEU A 148 0.38 18.18 -1.23
N SER A 149 0.33 19.50 -1.13
CA SER A 149 1.14 20.41 -1.95
C SER A 149 2.64 20.31 -1.67
N GLN A 150 3.00 19.92 -0.45
CA GLN A 150 4.38 19.77 0.00
C GLN A 150 4.90 18.33 -0.14
N GLY A 151 4.04 17.38 -0.49
CA GLY A 151 4.40 15.95 -0.54
C GLY A 151 4.73 15.37 0.84
N VAL A 152 4.05 15.83 1.88
CA VAL A 152 4.31 15.44 3.27
C VAL A 152 3.21 14.49 3.77
N ILE A 153 3.60 13.49 4.54
CA ILE A 153 2.69 12.54 5.20
C ILE A 153 2.64 12.89 6.69
N THR A 154 1.48 13.38 7.14
CA THR A 154 1.16 13.64 8.54
C THR A 154 -0.18 13.02 8.91
N THR A 155 -0.48 12.88 10.19
CA THR A 155 -1.73 12.29 10.69
C THR A 155 -2.67 13.38 11.21
N PRO A 156 -4.02 13.22 11.08
CA PRO A 156 -4.99 14.21 11.60
C PRO A 156 -4.93 14.41 13.12
N VAL A 157 -4.52 13.38 13.84
CA VAL A 157 -4.22 13.41 15.29
C VAL A 157 -2.73 13.17 15.49
N SER A 158 -2.23 13.14 16.73
CA SER A 158 -0.82 12.76 16.94
C SER A 158 -0.52 11.41 16.34
N ALA A 159 0.65 11.27 15.72
CA ALA A 159 1.05 10.03 15.06
C ALA A 159 1.13 8.85 16.03
N ASP A 160 1.52 9.08 17.29
CA ASP A 160 1.52 8.06 18.35
C ASP A 160 0.11 7.47 18.56
N ILE A 161 -0.93 8.32 18.64
CA ILE A 161 -2.32 7.87 18.78
C ILE A 161 -2.74 7.12 17.52
N SER A 162 -2.52 7.71 16.35
CA SER A 162 -2.91 7.12 15.07
C SER A 162 -2.32 5.73 14.85
N PHE A 163 -1.05 5.51 15.18
CA PHE A 163 -0.37 4.22 15.03
C PHE A 163 -0.68 3.23 16.16
N SER A 164 -1.04 3.74 17.33
CA SER A 164 -1.59 2.93 18.40
C SER A 164 -2.95 2.36 18.00
N ASP A 165 -3.81 3.14 17.37
CA ASP A 165 -5.15 2.77 16.95
C ASP A 165 -5.13 1.73 15.81
N ASP A 166 -4.46 2.00 14.70
CA ASP A 166 -4.24 1.03 13.62
C ASP A 166 -2.76 1.00 13.20
N PRO A 167 -1.98 0.04 13.72
CA PRO A 167 -0.55 -0.08 13.40
C PRO A 167 -0.24 -0.30 11.92
N LEU A 168 -1.21 -0.76 11.11
CA LEU A 168 -1.01 -0.87 9.66
C LEU A 168 -0.75 0.47 8.99
N ARG A 169 -1.19 1.59 9.60
CA ARG A 169 -0.93 2.94 9.10
C ARG A 169 0.57 3.23 8.98
N MET A 170 1.41 2.63 9.82
CA MET A 170 2.87 2.74 9.70
C MET A 170 3.37 2.20 8.34
N LEU A 171 2.89 1.02 7.93
CA LEU A 171 3.25 0.43 6.64
C LEU A 171 2.60 1.20 5.47
N ARG A 172 1.39 1.73 5.68
CA ARG A 172 0.73 2.62 4.72
C ARG A 172 1.52 3.91 4.45
N ALA A 173 2.20 4.48 5.47
CA ALA A 173 3.12 5.60 5.26
C ALA A 173 4.22 5.23 4.26
N CYS A 174 4.89 4.09 4.45
CA CYS A 174 5.90 3.59 3.50
C CYS A 174 5.31 3.35 2.09
N ARG A 175 4.06 2.90 2.00
CA ARG A 175 3.36 2.77 0.72
C ARG A 175 3.15 4.12 0.04
N PHE A 176 2.76 5.18 0.77
CA PHE A 176 2.60 6.52 0.19
C PHE A 176 3.93 7.13 -0.28
N VAL A 177 5.04 6.80 0.40
CA VAL A 177 6.38 7.12 -0.12
C VAL A 177 6.59 6.46 -1.48
N SER A 178 6.23 5.18 -1.64
CA SER A 178 6.38 4.47 -2.90
C SER A 178 5.43 4.98 -4.00
N SER A 179 4.15 5.14 -3.68
CA SER A 179 3.13 5.41 -4.69
C SER A 179 3.08 6.88 -5.15
N HIS A 180 3.49 7.83 -4.30
CA HIS A 180 3.37 9.26 -4.59
C HIS A 180 4.69 10.03 -4.46
N GLY A 181 5.78 9.39 -4.01
CA GLY A 181 7.04 10.07 -3.72
C GLY A 181 6.98 11.02 -2.51
N PHE A 182 5.98 10.87 -1.65
CA PHE A 182 5.81 11.68 -0.44
C PHE A 182 6.80 11.27 0.64
N SER A 183 7.00 12.13 1.64
CA SER A 183 7.86 11.84 2.78
C SER A 183 7.11 12.03 4.10
N PRO A 184 7.18 11.10 5.06
CA PRO A 184 6.70 11.36 6.40
C PRO A 184 7.45 12.55 7.01
N ASP A 185 6.75 13.40 7.77
CA ASP A 185 7.43 14.39 8.58
C ASP A 185 8.23 13.72 9.72
N SER A 186 9.07 14.50 10.41
CA SER A 186 9.92 13.99 11.49
C SER A 186 9.12 13.31 12.60
N ASP A 187 8.02 13.89 13.00
CA ASP A 187 7.20 13.40 14.10
C ASP A 187 6.50 12.10 13.74
N THR A 188 5.96 12.02 12.52
CA THR A 188 5.36 10.80 11.96
C THR A 188 6.40 9.69 11.85
N PHE A 189 7.61 10.00 11.36
CA PHE A 189 8.66 9.00 11.20
C PHE A 189 9.19 8.46 12.53
N GLU A 190 9.40 9.32 13.53
CA GLU A 190 9.80 8.89 14.86
C GLU A 190 8.68 8.12 15.59
N ALA A 191 7.41 8.51 15.38
CA ALA A 191 6.29 7.73 15.92
C ALA A 191 6.20 6.33 15.32
N ILE A 192 6.55 6.13 14.02
CA ILE A 192 6.66 4.79 13.44
C ILE A 192 7.67 3.96 14.23
N LYS A 193 8.89 4.47 14.42
CA LYS A 193 9.95 3.77 15.16
C LYS A 193 9.54 3.40 16.59
N LYS A 194 8.85 4.31 17.26
CA LYS A 194 8.39 4.11 18.64
C LYS A 194 7.30 3.05 18.76
N ASN A 195 6.40 2.97 17.78
CA ASN A 195 5.23 2.08 17.81
C ASN A 195 5.43 0.77 17.02
N ILE A 196 6.65 0.48 16.56
CA ILE A 196 6.96 -0.62 15.65
C ILE A 196 6.47 -1.97 16.15
N ASP A 197 6.57 -2.25 17.45
CA ASP A 197 6.17 -3.53 18.05
C ASP A 197 4.67 -3.81 17.89
N ARG A 198 3.86 -2.78 17.76
CA ARG A 198 2.42 -2.93 17.57
C ARG A 198 2.04 -3.52 16.21
N ILE A 199 2.96 -3.55 15.23
CA ILE A 199 2.66 -4.18 13.93
C ILE A 199 2.35 -5.68 14.07
N GLU A 200 2.80 -6.33 15.14
CA GLU A 200 2.60 -7.75 15.40
C GLU A 200 1.12 -8.14 15.62
N ILE A 201 0.24 -7.19 15.99
CA ILE A 201 -1.19 -7.44 16.11
C ILE A 201 -1.93 -7.41 14.75
N VAL A 202 -1.25 -6.99 13.68
CA VAL A 202 -1.82 -6.94 12.33
C VAL A 202 -1.69 -8.31 11.67
N SER A 203 -2.74 -8.77 11.00
CA SER A 203 -2.71 -10.04 10.28
C SER A 203 -1.74 -9.98 9.09
N ASN A 204 -1.06 -11.10 8.83
CA ASN A 204 -0.09 -11.21 7.76
C ASN A 204 -0.71 -10.96 6.37
N GLU A 205 -1.99 -11.26 6.18
CA GLU A 205 -2.71 -10.96 4.94
C GLU A 205 -2.81 -9.45 4.69
N ARG A 206 -3.14 -8.64 5.71
CA ARG A 206 -3.17 -7.18 5.56
C ARG A 206 -1.79 -6.58 5.34
N ILE A 207 -0.78 -7.10 6.04
CA ILE A 207 0.63 -6.72 5.83
C ILE A 207 1.04 -7.01 4.39
N ARG A 208 0.75 -8.23 3.88
CA ARG A 208 1.00 -8.62 2.49
C ARG A 208 0.36 -7.65 1.51
N ASP A 209 -0.92 -7.33 1.71
CA ASP A 209 -1.67 -6.49 0.79
C ASP A 209 -1.11 -5.06 0.74
N GLU A 210 -0.65 -4.49 1.86
CA GLU A 210 0.03 -3.19 1.87
C GLU A 210 1.45 -3.26 1.28
N LEU A 211 2.21 -4.34 1.54
CA LEU A 211 3.51 -4.57 0.90
C LEU A 211 3.38 -4.71 -0.62
N ASN A 212 2.34 -5.40 -1.10
CA ASN A 212 2.07 -5.51 -2.52
C ASN A 212 1.84 -4.13 -3.15
N LYS A 213 1.01 -3.29 -2.51
CA LYS A 213 0.76 -1.92 -2.97
C LYS A 213 2.02 -1.05 -2.94
N LEU A 214 2.88 -1.23 -1.94
CA LEU A 214 4.17 -0.58 -1.87
C LEU A 214 5.06 -1.00 -3.05
N LEU A 215 5.16 -2.30 -3.33
CA LEU A 215 6.02 -2.83 -4.38
C LEU A 215 5.58 -2.47 -5.80
N ILE A 216 4.28 -2.32 -6.05
CA ILE A 216 3.76 -1.94 -7.37
C ILE A 216 3.66 -0.41 -7.58
N GLY A 217 3.98 0.39 -6.56
CA GLY A 217 4.05 1.85 -6.67
C GLY A 217 5.10 2.34 -7.69
N ASP A 218 5.06 3.62 -8.02
CA ASP A 218 5.93 4.23 -9.02
C ASP A 218 7.39 4.35 -8.55
N ASN A 219 7.60 4.47 -7.22
CA ASN A 219 8.91 4.63 -6.59
C ASN A 219 9.17 3.55 -5.53
N PRO A 220 9.17 2.24 -5.88
CA PRO A 220 9.21 1.17 -4.89
C PRO A 220 10.51 1.17 -4.07
N SER A 221 11.64 1.57 -4.62
CA SER A 221 12.90 1.68 -3.86
C SER A 221 12.81 2.69 -2.74
N LEU A 222 12.13 3.84 -2.94
CA LEU A 222 11.90 4.83 -1.88
C LEU A 222 11.02 4.24 -0.76
N GLY A 223 9.94 3.56 -1.13
CA GLY A 223 9.06 2.89 -0.17
C GLY A 223 9.78 1.79 0.63
N ILE A 224 10.64 0.98 -0.03
CA ILE A 224 11.45 -0.05 0.63
C ILE A 224 12.48 0.59 1.57
N ARG A 225 13.10 1.72 1.18
CA ARG A 225 14.00 2.46 2.08
C ARG A 225 13.27 2.93 3.32
N ALA A 226 12.11 3.58 3.17
CA ALA A 226 11.31 4.01 4.31
C ALA A 226 10.90 2.83 5.21
N PHE A 227 10.55 1.68 4.64
CA PHE A 227 10.22 0.45 5.33
C PHE A 227 11.41 -0.10 6.15
N VAL A 228 12.63 -0.04 5.60
CA VAL A 228 13.85 -0.51 6.28
C VAL A 228 14.36 0.51 7.29
N GLU A 229 14.38 1.80 6.97
CA GLU A 229 14.89 2.86 7.84
C GLU A 229 13.97 3.12 9.05
N SER A 230 12.67 2.89 8.90
CA SER A 230 11.73 2.92 10.03
C SER A 230 11.88 1.74 10.99
N GLY A 231 12.56 0.66 10.56
CA GLY A 231 12.71 -0.59 11.30
C GLY A 231 11.53 -1.57 11.16
N LEU A 232 10.47 -1.22 10.42
CA LEU A 232 9.34 -2.12 10.17
C LEU A 232 9.77 -3.43 9.52
N SER A 233 10.80 -3.39 8.68
CA SER A 233 11.39 -4.58 8.06
C SER A 233 11.89 -5.59 9.08
N LEU A 234 12.46 -5.18 10.21
CA LEU A 234 12.94 -6.06 11.27
C LEU A 234 11.84 -6.93 11.86
N LYS A 235 10.60 -6.43 11.87
CA LYS A 235 9.43 -7.15 12.36
C LYS A 235 8.74 -8.02 11.29
N ILE A 236 8.72 -7.55 10.05
CA ILE A 236 7.95 -8.15 8.96
C ILE A 236 8.82 -9.05 8.07
N MET A 237 10.00 -8.57 7.68
CA MET A 237 10.94 -9.24 6.76
C MET A 237 12.40 -8.97 7.17
N PRO A 238 12.84 -9.49 8.33
CA PRO A 238 14.19 -9.23 8.86
C PRO A 238 15.31 -9.75 7.96
N GLU A 239 14.99 -10.63 7.03
CA GLU A 239 15.94 -11.12 6.02
C GLU A 239 16.41 -10.01 5.08
N LEU A 240 15.58 -8.99 4.82
CA LEU A 240 15.89 -7.86 3.95
C LEU A 240 17.01 -6.97 4.55
N ASP A 241 16.98 -6.75 5.86
CA ASP A 241 18.01 -5.96 6.56
C ASP A 241 19.40 -6.60 6.48
N LYS A 242 19.46 -7.93 6.36
CA LYS A 242 20.72 -8.66 6.23
C LYS A 242 21.41 -8.44 4.88
N LEU A 243 20.72 -7.86 3.88
CA LEU A 243 21.32 -7.51 2.59
C LEU A 243 22.29 -6.32 2.67
N LYS A 244 22.26 -5.54 3.75
CA LYS A 244 23.22 -4.46 4.03
C LYS A 244 24.59 -5.04 4.39
N ILE A 245 25.19 -5.78 3.45
CA ILE A 245 26.52 -6.38 3.60
C ILE A 245 27.49 -5.72 2.63
N GLU A 246 28.65 -5.30 3.15
CA GLU A 246 29.76 -4.89 2.30
C GLU A 246 30.32 -6.11 1.56
N VAL A 247 30.33 -6.05 0.24
CA VAL A 247 30.77 -7.16 -0.61
C VAL A 247 32.29 -7.17 -0.75
N ASP A 248 32.93 -6.01 -0.83
CA ASP A 248 34.40 -5.87 -0.96
C ASP A 248 34.85 -4.51 -0.40
N PRO A 249 35.75 -4.49 0.60
CA PRO A 249 36.31 -3.24 1.13
C PRO A 249 37.07 -2.39 0.10
N LYS A 250 37.50 -3.00 -1.02
CA LYS A 250 38.24 -2.32 -2.10
C LYS A 250 37.33 -1.84 -3.25
N HIS A 251 36.11 -2.31 -3.33
CA HIS A 251 35.17 -1.96 -4.39
C HIS A 251 33.83 -1.51 -3.78
N HIS A 252 33.78 -0.30 -3.26
CA HIS A 252 32.61 0.34 -2.60
C HIS A 252 31.32 0.42 -3.44
N HIS A 253 31.26 -0.21 -4.62
CA HIS A 253 30.16 -0.06 -5.57
C HIS A 253 29.13 -1.20 -5.56
N LYS A 254 29.18 -2.16 -4.62
CA LYS A 254 28.28 -3.32 -4.66
C LYS A 254 27.72 -3.66 -3.28
N ASP A 255 27.03 -2.72 -2.66
CA ASP A 255 26.08 -3.04 -1.61
C ASP A 255 24.94 -3.85 -2.22
N VAL A 256 24.73 -5.06 -1.70
CA VAL A 256 23.69 -5.98 -2.20
C VAL A 256 22.31 -5.38 -2.03
N TYR A 257 22.08 -4.63 -0.96
CA TYR A 257 20.82 -3.94 -0.72
C TYR A 257 20.56 -2.87 -1.79
N GLU A 258 21.54 -2.00 -2.05
CA GLU A 258 21.40 -0.96 -3.09
C GLU A 258 21.21 -1.56 -4.49
N HIS A 259 21.93 -2.64 -4.80
CA HIS A 259 21.72 -3.38 -6.03
C HIS A 259 20.28 -3.89 -6.14
N THR A 260 19.76 -4.49 -5.07
CA THR A 260 18.39 -5.01 -5.01
C THR A 260 17.36 -3.92 -5.28
N LEU A 261 17.52 -2.73 -4.69
CA LEU A 261 16.63 -1.60 -4.91
C LEU A 261 16.60 -1.16 -6.38
N ILE A 262 17.78 -1.05 -7.01
CA ILE A 262 17.90 -0.72 -8.44
C ILE A 262 17.21 -1.76 -9.33
N VAL A 263 17.33 -3.04 -8.99
CA VAL A 263 16.67 -4.12 -9.74
C VAL A 263 15.15 -4.03 -9.60
N VAL A 264 14.66 -3.78 -8.38
CA VAL A 264 13.22 -3.61 -8.13
C VAL A 264 12.64 -2.46 -8.95
N ASP A 265 13.31 -1.31 -9.03
CA ASP A 265 12.81 -0.17 -9.82
C ASP A 265 12.72 -0.46 -11.32
N ARG A 266 13.61 -1.33 -11.83
CA ARG A 266 13.72 -1.62 -13.28
C ARG A 266 12.75 -2.67 -13.80
N VAL A 267 12.15 -3.50 -12.93
CA VAL A 267 11.17 -4.50 -13.37
C VAL A 267 9.77 -3.89 -13.47
N SER A 268 8.95 -4.46 -14.35
CA SER A 268 7.55 -4.03 -14.52
C SER A 268 6.77 -4.09 -13.19
N PRO A 269 5.75 -3.24 -12.99
CA PRO A 269 4.95 -3.19 -11.76
C PRO A 269 3.98 -4.38 -11.65
N ASN A 270 4.51 -5.58 -11.77
CA ASN A 270 3.82 -6.84 -11.53
C ASN A 270 4.33 -7.43 -10.21
N ILE A 271 3.44 -7.87 -9.34
CA ILE A 271 3.80 -8.28 -7.97
C ILE A 271 4.77 -9.47 -7.95
N VAL A 272 4.59 -10.46 -8.84
CA VAL A 272 5.49 -11.62 -8.92
C VAL A 272 6.89 -11.20 -9.32
N SER A 273 7.00 -10.32 -10.33
CA SER A 273 8.29 -9.80 -10.81
C SER A 273 8.97 -8.92 -9.76
N ARG A 274 8.21 -8.02 -9.09
CA ARG A 274 8.72 -7.12 -8.05
C ARG A 274 9.20 -7.88 -6.81
N LEU A 275 8.47 -8.91 -6.38
CA LEU A 275 8.90 -9.78 -5.27
C LEU A 275 10.10 -10.63 -5.65
N ALA A 276 10.14 -11.19 -6.85
CA ALA A 276 11.31 -11.91 -7.32
C ALA A 276 12.55 -11.00 -7.38
N ALA A 277 12.39 -9.76 -7.82
CA ALA A 277 13.46 -8.75 -7.82
C ALA A 277 13.91 -8.37 -6.41
N LEU A 278 12.98 -8.22 -5.45
CA LEU A 278 13.31 -7.93 -4.06
C LEU A 278 14.07 -9.09 -3.38
N LEU A 279 13.74 -10.32 -3.77
CA LEU A 279 14.23 -11.52 -3.08
C LEU A 279 15.36 -12.25 -3.84
N HIS A 280 15.75 -11.82 -5.06
CA HIS A 280 16.70 -12.58 -5.88
C HIS A 280 18.04 -12.83 -5.19
N ASP A 281 18.51 -11.88 -4.44
CA ASP A 281 19.79 -11.90 -3.73
C ASP A 281 19.67 -12.20 -2.22
N ILE A 282 18.49 -12.54 -1.72
CA ILE A 282 18.20 -12.74 -0.29
C ILE A 282 19.02 -13.86 0.34
N GLY A 283 19.57 -14.76 -0.46
CA GLY A 283 20.45 -15.84 -0.04
C GLY A 283 21.92 -15.44 0.17
N LYS A 284 22.37 -14.29 -0.34
CA LYS A 284 23.78 -13.85 -0.28
C LYS A 284 24.35 -13.75 1.13
N PRO A 285 23.65 -13.20 2.13
CA PRO A 285 24.16 -13.16 3.51
C PRO A 285 24.52 -14.55 4.08
N ASN A 286 23.74 -15.57 3.71
CA ASN A 286 23.89 -16.93 4.20
C ASN A 286 24.95 -17.75 3.45
N THR A 287 25.39 -17.28 2.28
CA THR A 287 26.32 -17.98 1.39
C THR A 287 27.63 -17.23 1.16
N LYS A 288 27.85 -16.14 1.90
CA LYS A 288 29.09 -15.35 1.85
C LYS A 288 30.27 -16.22 2.26
N GLY A 289 31.24 -16.39 1.35
CA GLY A 289 32.51 -17.05 1.59
C GLY A 289 33.67 -16.23 1.07
N ILE A 290 34.91 -16.58 1.48
CA ILE A 290 36.12 -15.92 1.03
C ILE A 290 37.09 -16.99 0.54
N ASP A 291 37.43 -16.97 -0.76
CA ASP A 291 38.47 -17.81 -1.35
C ASP A 291 39.59 -16.93 -1.92
N ASN A 292 40.84 -17.16 -1.52
CA ASN A 292 41.98 -16.40 -1.97
C ASN A 292 41.82 -14.88 -1.87
N GLY A 293 41.17 -14.40 -0.79
CA GLY A 293 40.91 -12.98 -0.54
C GLY A 293 39.77 -12.38 -1.39
N LYS A 294 39.05 -13.19 -2.15
CA LYS A 294 37.89 -12.76 -2.95
C LYS A 294 36.60 -13.26 -2.30
N VAL A 295 35.64 -12.36 -2.17
CA VAL A 295 34.29 -12.71 -1.67
C VAL A 295 33.50 -13.40 -2.77
N HIS A 296 32.79 -14.46 -2.39
CA HIS A 296 31.86 -15.16 -3.29
C HIS A 296 30.56 -15.51 -2.55
N PHE A 297 29.49 -15.83 -3.34
CA PHE A 297 28.17 -16.17 -2.87
C PHE A 297 27.66 -17.41 -3.61
N ARG A 298 28.35 -18.56 -3.43
CA ARG A 298 28.00 -19.78 -4.19
C ARG A 298 26.64 -20.31 -3.76
N HIS A 299 25.82 -20.66 -4.76
CA HIS A 299 24.48 -21.23 -4.56
C HIS A 299 23.51 -20.32 -3.81
N HIS A 300 23.73 -18.97 -3.84
CA HIS A 300 22.80 -18.03 -3.19
C HIS A 300 21.42 -18.07 -3.83
N GLU A 301 21.30 -18.42 -5.11
CA GLU A 301 20.03 -18.60 -5.84
C GLU A 301 19.18 -19.71 -5.23
N VAL A 302 19.77 -20.88 -4.92
CA VAL A 302 19.08 -22.01 -4.30
C VAL A 302 18.71 -21.72 -2.84
N VAL A 303 19.66 -21.16 -2.08
CA VAL A 303 19.42 -20.76 -0.70
C VAL A 303 18.39 -19.63 -0.64
N GLY A 304 18.47 -18.66 -1.57
CA GLY A 304 17.54 -17.56 -1.72
C GLY A 304 16.12 -18.03 -2.00
N ALA A 305 15.94 -19.00 -2.90
CA ALA A 305 14.62 -19.57 -3.18
C ALA A 305 13.99 -20.21 -1.93
N ARG A 306 14.76 -20.92 -1.08
CA ARG A 306 14.25 -21.50 0.17
C ARG A 306 13.88 -20.43 1.20
N ILE A 307 14.69 -19.38 1.33
CA ILE A 307 14.39 -18.25 2.23
C ILE A 307 13.14 -17.52 1.73
N SER A 308 13.02 -17.27 0.42
CA SER A 308 11.86 -16.66 -0.21
C SER A 308 10.58 -17.45 0.05
N GLU A 309 10.63 -18.78 -0.06
CA GLU A 309 9.49 -19.64 0.27
C GLU A 309 9.01 -19.46 1.72
N GLN A 310 9.94 -19.37 2.67
CA GLN A 310 9.61 -19.16 4.08
C GLN A 310 8.99 -17.78 4.33
N ILE A 311 9.53 -16.71 3.72
CA ILE A 311 8.99 -15.35 3.80
C ILE A 311 7.58 -15.32 3.22
N LEU A 312 7.38 -15.83 2.01
CA LEU A 312 6.10 -15.81 1.31
C LEU A 312 5.02 -16.64 2.01
N LYS A 313 5.38 -17.79 2.60
CA LYS A 313 4.46 -18.58 3.44
C LYS A 313 4.06 -17.81 4.71
N ARG A 314 5.01 -17.16 5.37
CA ARG A 314 4.77 -16.32 6.57
C ARG A 314 3.79 -15.20 6.22
N LEU A 315 3.95 -14.55 5.08
CA LEU A 315 3.09 -13.48 4.58
C LEU A 315 1.81 -13.96 3.89
N LYS A 316 1.52 -15.28 3.91
CA LYS A 316 0.28 -15.86 3.40
C LYS A 316 0.03 -15.63 1.89
N TYR A 317 1.08 -15.69 1.07
CA TYR A 317 0.92 -15.77 -0.38
C TYR A 317 0.33 -17.11 -0.80
N SER A 318 -0.34 -17.14 -1.96
CA SER A 318 -0.88 -18.37 -2.53
C SER A 318 0.23 -19.34 -2.96
N LYS A 319 -0.07 -20.64 -3.02
CA LYS A 319 0.89 -21.65 -3.47
C LYS A 319 1.45 -21.36 -4.86
N LYS A 320 0.60 -20.84 -5.76
CA LYS A 320 1.00 -20.48 -7.13
C LYS A 320 2.00 -19.33 -7.13
N GLU A 321 1.71 -18.23 -6.41
CA GLU A 321 2.63 -17.09 -6.32
C GLU A 321 3.97 -17.51 -5.73
N ILE A 322 3.96 -18.33 -4.66
CA ILE A 322 5.19 -18.86 -4.05
C ILE A 322 6.01 -19.63 -5.07
N GLN A 323 5.39 -20.53 -5.82
CA GLN A 323 6.09 -21.33 -6.85
C GLN A 323 6.69 -20.44 -7.94
N ASP A 324 5.90 -19.49 -8.47
CA ASP A 324 6.33 -18.60 -9.55
C ASP A 324 7.50 -17.70 -9.09
N ILE A 325 7.42 -17.11 -7.90
CA ILE A 325 8.46 -16.25 -7.35
C ILE A 325 9.74 -17.04 -7.05
N CYS A 326 9.63 -18.20 -6.37
CA CYS A 326 10.79 -19.02 -6.03
C CYS A 326 11.50 -19.53 -7.29
N LEU A 327 10.76 -19.88 -8.35
CA LEU A 327 11.32 -20.28 -9.64
C LEU A 327 12.15 -19.14 -10.26
N LEU A 328 11.66 -17.91 -10.20
CA LEU A 328 12.40 -16.74 -10.71
C LEU A 328 13.65 -16.48 -9.88
N VAL A 329 13.57 -16.56 -8.55
CA VAL A 329 14.72 -16.38 -7.64
C VAL A 329 15.78 -17.48 -7.90
N GLU A 330 15.39 -18.75 -8.03
CA GLU A 330 16.31 -19.84 -8.26
C GLU A 330 17.03 -19.74 -9.63
N ASN A 331 16.37 -19.17 -10.62
CA ASN A 331 16.88 -19.11 -11.98
C ASN A 331 17.43 -17.76 -12.41
N HIS A 332 17.51 -16.75 -11.51
CA HIS A 332 17.90 -15.40 -11.89
C HIS A 332 19.31 -15.26 -12.49
N LEU A 333 20.22 -16.20 -12.19
CA LEU A 333 21.56 -16.23 -12.78
C LEU A 333 21.62 -16.86 -14.18
N ARG A 334 20.61 -17.63 -14.58
CA ARG A 334 20.64 -18.36 -15.88
C ARG A 334 20.83 -17.44 -17.10
N PRO A 335 20.21 -16.24 -17.20
CA PRO A 335 20.45 -15.32 -18.30
C PRO A 335 21.90 -14.86 -18.42
N HIS A 336 22.63 -14.76 -17.30
CA HIS A 336 24.04 -14.37 -17.29
C HIS A 336 24.93 -15.51 -17.80
N THR A 337 24.65 -16.74 -17.40
CA THR A 337 25.43 -17.91 -17.83
C THR A 337 25.14 -18.31 -19.28
N PHE A 338 23.95 -17.99 -19.78
CA PHE A 338 23.62 -18.20 -21.21
C PHE A 338 24.56 -17.41 -22.13
N LYS A 339 24.92 -16.17 -21.80
CA LYS A 339 25.91 -15.37 -22.54
C LYS A 339 27.32 -15.93 -22.50
N MET A 340 27.62 -16.83 -21.54
CA MET A 340 28.92 -17.47 -21.36
C MET A 340 29.06 -18.82 -22.09
N GLY A 341 28.11 -19.21 -22.94
CA GLY A 341 28.20 -20.40 -23.79
C GLY A 341 27.62 -21.68 -23.18
N TRP A 342 26.42 -21.63 -22.68
CA TRP A 342 25.68 -22.84 -22.32
C TRP A 342 25.49 -23.75 -23.57
N SER A 343 25.81 -25.04 -23.43
CA SER A 343 25.60 -26.01 -24.48
C SER A 343 24.11 -26.24 -24.76
N CYS A 344 23.77 -26.58 -26.02
CA CYS A 344 22.41 -26.89 -26.48
C CYS A 344 21.69 -27.98 -25.68
N LEU A 345 22.42 -28.78 -24.91
CA LEU A 345 21.88 -29.89 -24.10
C LEU A 345 20.88 -29.44 -23.00
N LEU A 346 20.91 -28.17 -22.58
CA LEU A 346 19.95 -27.65 -21.61
C LEU A 346 18.58 -27.31 -22.23
N TYR A 347 18.49 -27.17 -23.55
CA TYR A 347 17.23 -26.98 -24.27
C TYR A 347 16.49 -28.29 -24.56
N THR A 348 17.16 -29.42 -24.38
CA THR A 348 16.61 -30.75 -24.65
C THR A 348 16.24 -31.52 -23.39
N SER A 349 16.36 -30.94 -22.20
CA SER A 349 15.78 -31.53 -20.99
C SER A 349 14.26 -31.49 -21.12
N PRO A 350 13.56 -32.60 -20.90
CA PRO A 350 12.10 -32.63 -20.93
C PRO A 350 11.56 -31.62 -19.90
N SER A 351 10.55 -30.89 -20.33
CA SER A 351 9.79 -30.02 -19.43
C SER A 351 9.24 -30.88 -18.29
N PRO A 352 9.22 -30.39 -17.03
CA PRO A 352 8.59 -31.10 -15.93
C PRO A 352 7.08 -31.33 -16.07
N ARG A 353 6.54 -31.16 -17.29
CA ARG A 353 5.11 -31.30 -17.62
C ARG A 353 4.81 -32.43 -18.59
N ASP A 354 5.81 -33.25 -18.99
CA ASP A 354 5.60 -34.44 -19.77
C ASP A 354 5.59 -35.69 -18.89
#